data_8fa1a019011820af32c564267c12fc94
#
_entry.id   8fa1a019011820af32c564267c12fc94
#
_cell.length_a   1.000
_cell.length_b   1.000
_cell.length_c   1.000
_cell.angle_alpha   90.00
_cell.angle_beta   90.00
_cell.angle_gamma   90.00
#
_symmetry.space_group_name_H-M   'P 1'
#
loop_
_entity.id
_entity.type
_entity.pdbx_description
1 polymer ?
#
loop_
_entity_poly.entity_id
_entity_poly.type
_entity_poly.pdbx_seq_one_letter_code
_entity_poly.pdbx_strand_id
1 'polypeptide(L)'
;PTIGAGRMLTNIGELKNLGFEAALYGSVLESKNMRWDLRGNFSINRNTVVSLMPGVDMLTHSNMDAGAALIVSVPGGSMGDIITYMPRINDAGQYIVDPESGYHQINFDEYDAEGNPVDYGYGDTRQKVGNAMPKVVGGFGSNLEVKDFFIDFVIDYSIGGDVVSLAGQYMKGAGMFEETLEYRDEENGGLAYYTDGDGTRHLADGASAGPAGERIYNDGLIIDGVKPDGTPNDIILSAGEYYMNTFQWGAVPAWGSGMSRYDDAVHKNTYVKFRELSIGYNLPQSMADKLKCNSIRVALTGSNLFYLYRTFKQFDPETNIGSSWVNQAIVSGSTSATRSIGFSVRASF
;
A
#
# COMPACT_ATOMS: atom_id res chain seq x y z
N PRO A 1 -33.85 -17.36 -3.15
CA PRO A 1 -33.23 -18.58 -2.62
C PRO A 1 -34.32 -19.54 -2.20
N THR A 2 -34.31 -20.74 -2.76
CA THR A 2 -35.34 -21.78 -2.58
C THR A 2 -35.35 -22.42 -1.17
N ILE A 3 -34.35 -22.11 -0.34
CA ILE A 3 -34.19 -22.69 1.01
C ILE A 3 -34.61 -21.76 2.15
N GLY A 4 -35.08 -20.54 1.85
CA GLY A 4 -35.55 -19.57 2.87
C GLY A 4 -34.47 -19.01 3.80
N ALA A 5 -33.17 -19.28 3.57
CA ALA A 5 -32.06 -18.80 4.35
C ALA A 5 -31.24 -17.77 3.56
N GLY A 6 -31.00 -16.59 4.15
CA GLY A 6 -30.18 -15.54 3.55
C GLY A 6 -28.65 -15.77 3.65
N ARG A 7 -28.23 -16.71 4.50
CA ARG A 7 -26.84 -17.12 4.69
C ARG A 7 -26.76 -18.60 5.00
N MET A 8 -25.72 -19.26 4.46
CA MET A 8 -25.41 -20.66 4.71
C MET A 8 -23.94 -20.80 5.04
N LEU A 9 -23.60 -21.52 6.11
CA LEU A 9 -22.23 -21.90 6.41
C LEU A 9 -21.89 -23.20 5.67
N THR A 10 -20.88 -23.17 4.82
CA THR A 10 -20.42 -24.34 4.06
C THR A 10 -18.93 -24.29 3.84
N ASN A 11 -18.31 -25.44 3.54
CA ASN A 11 -16.93 -25.49 3.09
C ASN A 11 -16.86 -24.97 1.65
N ILE A 12 -16.16 -23.86 1.45
CA ILE A 12 -16.09 -23.19 0.14
C ILE A 12 -14.89 -23.62 -0.70
N GLY A 13 -13.90 -24.31 -0.10
CA GLY A 13 -12.72 -24.74 -0.83
C GLY A 13 -11.65 -25.39 0.05
N GLU A 14 -10.55 -25.75 -0.58
CA GLU A 14 -9.34 -26.30 0.06
C GLU A 14 -8.17 -25.33 -0.09
N LEU A 15 -7.51 -25.05 1.03
CA LEU A 15 -6.32 -24.19 1.11
C LEU A 15 -5.14 -25.01 1.65
N LYS A 16 -4.01 -24.96 0.96
CA LYS A 16 -2.75 -25.54 1.41
C LYS A 16 -1.83 -24.45 1.92
N ASN A 17 -1.32 -24.62 3.14
CA ASN A 17 -0.30 -23.78 3.72
C ASN A 17 1.00 -24.56 3.90
N LEU A 18 2.11 -23.96 3.47
CA LEU A 18 3.45 -24.49 3.68
C LEU A 18 4.31 -23.37 4.25
N GLY A 19 4.88 -23.59 5.41
CA GLY A 19 5.65 -22.54 6.09
C GLY A 19 6.83 -23.11 6.87
N PHE A 20 7.69 -22.19 7.30
CA PHE A 20 8.78 -22.44 8.22
C PHE A 20 8.82 -21.33 9.27
N GLU A 21 8.92 -21.75 10.53
CA GLU A 21 9.04 -20.83 11.67
C GLU A 21 10.26 -21.20 12.48
N ALA A 22 10.99 -20.18 12.92
CA ALA A 22 12.10 -20.36 13.83
C ALA A 22 12.12 -19.27 14.90
N ALA A 23 12.48 -19.65 16.12
CA ALA A 23 12.73 -18.74 17.21
C ALA A 23 14.04 -19.13 17.87
N LEU A 24 14.90 -18.15 18.11
CA LEU A 24 16.19 -18.30 18.76
C LEU A 24 16.26 -17.36 19.95
N TYR A 25 16.78 -17.86 21.04
CA TYR A 25 17.11 -17.11 22.23
C TYR A 25 18.45 -17.56 22.74
N GLY A 26 19.32 -16.65 23.18
CA GLY A 26 20.60 -16.99 23.73
C GLY A 26 21.28 -15.85 24.45
N SER A 27 22.04 -16.20 25.46
CA SER A 27 22.98 -15.30 26.14
C SER A 27 24.29 -15.28 25.34
N VAL A 28 24.61 -14.16 24.73
CA VAL A 28 25.83 -13.95 23.94
C VAL A 28 27.03 -13.73 24.85
N LEU A 29 26.79 -13.05 25.95
CA LEU A 29 27.79 -12.72 26.93
C LEU A 29 27.20 -12.78 28.35
N GLU A 30 27.85 -13.47 29.24
CA GLU A 30 27.52 -13.51 30.68
C GLU A 30 28.79 -13.40 31.50
N SER A 31 28.85 -12.38 32.33
CA SER A 31 29.94 -12.13 33.27
C SER A 31 29.39 -11.53 34.56
N LYS A 32 30.27 -11.35 35.57
CA LYS A 32 29.88 -10.79 36.87
C LYS A 32 29.15 -9.43 36.78
N ASN A 33 29.51 -8.62 35.78
CA ASN A 33 29.02 -7.24 35.66
C ASN A 33 28.30 -6.93 34.35
N MET A 34 28.10 -7.92 33.47
CA MET A 34 27.52 -7.73 32.16
C MET A 34 26.81 -8.99 31.71
N ARG A 35 25.58 -8.81 31.23
CA ARG A 35 24.80 -9.85 30.58
C ARG A 35 24.21 -9.30 29.31
N TRP A 36 24.32 -10.04 28.20
CA TRP A 36 23.77 -9.68 26.92
C TRP A 36 22.99 -10.84 26.32
N ASP A 37 21.70 -10.69 26.27
CA ASP A 37 20.77 -11.67 25.69
C ASP A 37 20.23 -11.17 24.35
N LEU A 38 20.17 -12.08 23.39
CA LEU A 38 19.54 -11.83 22.09
C LEU A 38 18.35 -12.78 21.91
N ARG A 39 17.32 -12.27 21.25
CA ARG A 39 16.15 -13.04 20.84
C ARG A 39 15.78 -12.66 19.41
N GLY A 40 15.37 -13.65 18.63
CA GLY A 40 14.91 -13.43 17.27
C GLY A 40 13.92 -14.50 16.87
N ASN A 41 12.97 -14.12 16.04
CA ASN A 41 12.05 -15.03 15.42
C ASN A 41 11.75 -14.61 13.99
N PHE A 42 11.38 -15.57 13.17
CA PHE A 42 10.81 -15.31 11.85
C PHE A 42 9.84 -16.42 11.45
N SER A 43 8.89 -16.07 10.64
CA SER A 43 7.90 -16.97 10.06
C SER A 43 7.78 -16.67 8.56
N ILE A 44 7.80 -17.72 7.77
CA ILE A 44 7.55 -17.71 6.34
C ILE A 44 6.34 -18.61 6.11
N ASN A 45 5.30 -18.10 5.45
CA ASN A 45 4.15 -18.90 5.07
C ASN A 45 3.83 -18.67 3.58
N ARG A 46 3.59 -19.77 2.87
CA ARG A 46 3.08 -19.76 1.50
C ARG A 46 1.77 -20.52 1.48
N ASN A 47 0.74 -19.84 1.03
CA ASN A 47 -0.57 -20.46 0.83
C ASN A 47 -0.84 -20.70 -0.65
N THR A 48 -1.63 -21.69 -0.95
CA THR A 48 -2.11 -22.02 -2.29
C THR A 48 -3.57 -22.45 -2.17
N VAL A 49 -4.43 -21.83 -2.94
CA VAL A 49 -5.82 -22.26 -3.08
C VAL A 49 -5.83 -23.47 -3.97
N VAL A 50 -6.13 -24.63 -3.41
CA VAL A 50 -6.12 -25.91 -4.15
C VAL A 50 -7.37 -26.02 -5.02
N SER A 51 -8.53 -25.74 -4.43
CA SER A 51 -9.82 -25.78 -5.11
C SER A 51 -10.83 -24.88 -4.43
N LEU A 52 -11.84 -24.46 -5.17
CA LEU A 52 -13.06 -23.85 -4.65
C LEU A 52 -14.26 -24.78 -4.91
N MET A 53 -15.39 -24.48 -4.28
CA MET A 53 -16.63 -25.22 -4.49
C MET A 53 -17.03 -25.20 -5.97
N PRO A 54 -17.58 -26.30 -6.53
CA PRO A 54 -18.04 -26.34 -7.92
C PRO A 54 -18.97 -25.17 -8.25
N GLY A 55 -18.65 -24.47 -9.35
CA GLY A 55 -19.38 -23.26 -9.78
C GLY A 55 -18.91 -21.96 -9.11
N VAL A 56 -17.81 -22.01 -8.32
CA VAL A 56 -17.15 -20.84 -7.77
C VAL A 56 -15.73 -20.80 -8.31
N ASP A 57 -15.46 -19.95 -9.27
CA ASP A 57 -14.15 -19.81 -9.91
C ASP A 57 -13.26 -18.83 -9.16
N MET A 58 -13.85 -17.89 -8.47
CA MET A 58 -13.16 -16.87 -7.67
C MET A 58 -13.91 -16.56 -6.38
N LEU A 59 -13.18 -16.45 -5.26
CA LEU A 59 -13.69 -15.97 -3.98
C LEU A 59 -13.23 -14.54 -3.75
N THR A 60 -14.17 -13.60 -3.77
CA THR A 60 -13.90 -12.20 -3.45
C THR A 60 -13.94 -11.97 -1.95
N HIS A 61 -12.82 -11.51 -1.39
CA HIS A 61 -12.68 -11.16 0.03
C HIS A 61 -12.98 -9.68 0.30
N SER A 62 -12.63 -8.82 -0.63
CA SER A 62 -12.93 -7.39 -0.55
C SER A 62 -13.17 -6.83 -1.95
N ASN A 63 -14.14 -5.93 -2.02
CA ASN A 63 -14.51 -5.18 -3.22
C ASN A 63 -14.38 -3.70 -2.89
N MET A 64 -13.48 -3.01 -3.59
CA MET A 64 -13.16 -1.61 -3.37
C MET A 64 -13.62 -0.79 -4.56
N ASP A 65 -14.24 0.37 -4.25
CA ASP A 65 -14.72 1.34 -5.22
C ASP A 65 -15.50 0.70 -6.40
N ALA A 66 -16.59 0.00 -6.03
CA ALA A 66 -17.49 -0.64 -6.99
C ALA A 66 -16.80 -1.61 -7.97
N GLY A 67 -15.74 -2.29 -7.53
CA GLY A 67 -15.04 -3.29 -8.34
C GLY A 67 -13.77 -2.77 -9.01
N ALA A 68 -13.35 -1.54 -8.76
CA ALA A 68 -12.12 -1.01 -9.33
C ALA A 68 -10.89 -1.80 -8.87
N ALA A 69 -10.86 -2.23 -7.61
CA ALA A 69 -9.86 -3.16 -7.10
C ALA A 69 -10.51 -4.24 -6.23
N LEU A 70 -10.04 -5.46 -6.33
CA LEU A 70 -10.52 -6.60 -5.54
C LEU A 70 -9.36 -7.29 -4.82
N ILE A 71 -9.67 -7.88 -3.67
CA ILE A 71 -8.80 -8.87 -3.01
C ILE A 71 -9.50 -10.22 -3.15
N VAL A 72 -8.85 -11.17 -3.81
CA VAL A 72 -9.47 -12.41 -4.25
C VAL A 72 -8.63 -13.64 -3.93
N SER A 73 -9.26 -14.80 -4.09
CA SER A 73 -8.61 -16.11 -4.14
C SER A 73 -9.15 -16.89 -5.32
N VAL A 74 -8.25 -17.46 -6.13
CA VAL A 74 -8.58 -18.32 -7.27
C VAL A 74 -7.83 -19.65 -7.17
N PRO A 75 -8.38 -20.77 -7.68
CA PRO A 75 -7.67 -22.04 -7.72
C PRO A 75 -6.32 -21.93 -8.42
N GLY A 76 -5.29 -22.52 -7.83
CA GLY A 76 -3.90 -22.42 -8.30
C GLY A 76 -3.17 -21.15 -7.90
N GLY A 77 -3.89 -20.10 -7.49
CA GLY A 77 -3.35 -18.85 -6.96
C GLY A 77 -3.05 -18.89 -5.47
N SER A 78 -2.63 -17.76 -4.92
CA SER A 78 -2.52 -17.58 -3.48
C SER A 78 -3.74 -16.89 -2.92
N MET A 79 -3.98 -17.06 -1.62
CA MET A 79 -5.00 -16.29 -0.93
C MET A 79 -4.58 -14.81 -0.88
N GLY A 80 -5.52 -13.92 -1.24
CA GLY A 80 -5.30 -12.49 -1.13
C GLY A 80 -4.61 -11.84 -2.32
N ASP A 81 -4.74 -12.40 -3.51
CA ASP A 81 -4.33 -11.71 -4.74
C ASP A 81 -5.11 -10.40 -4.89
N ILE A 82 -4.37 -9.33 -5.17
CA ILE A 82 -4.92 -8.01 -5.45
C ILE A 82 -4.99 -7.87 -6.95
N ILE A 83 -6.20 -7.66 -7.47
CA ILE A 83 -6.46 -7.50 -8.89
C ILE A 83 -7.13 -6.17 -9.18
N THR A 84 -6.80 -5.57 -10.31
CA THR A 84 -7.38 -4.33 -10.80
C THR A 84 -7.30 -4.27 -12.33
N TYR A 85 -8.01 -3.33 -12.91
CA TYR A 85 -7.87 -3.00 -14.31
C TYR A 85 -6.54 -2.29 -14.56
N MET A 86 -5.95 -2.54 -15.73
CA MET A 86 -4.63 -2.03 -16.11
C MET A 86 -4.74 -1.11 -17.32
N PRO A 87 -3.83 -0.15 -17.49
CA PRO A 87 -3.69 0.56 -18.77
C PRO A 87 -3.41 -0.43 -19.90
N ARG A 88 -4.04 -0.23 -21.05
CA ARG A 88 -3.79 -1.02 -22.25
C ARG A 88 -2.42 -0.67 -22.82
N ILE A 89 -1.72 -1.68 -23.27
CA ILE A 89 -0.43 -1.56 -23.97
C ILE A 89 -0.53 -2.24 -25.33
N ASN A 90 0.21 -1.70 -26.31
CA ASN A 90 0.36 -2.34 -27.61
C ASN A 90 1.48 -3.40 -27.60
N ASP A 91 1.66 -4.11 -28.71
CA ASP A 91 2.70 -5.15 -28.86
C ASP A 91 4.14 -4.62 -28.67
N ALA A 92 4.36 -3.32 -28.84
CA ALA A 92 5.63 -2.66 -28.59
C ALA A 92 5.85 -2.26 -27.12
N GLY A 93 4.85 -2.52 -26.24
CA GLY A 93 4.89 -2.16 -24.82
C GLY A 93 4.60 -0.69 -24.51
N GLN A 94 4.05 0.05 -25.47
CA GLN A 94 3.65 1.45 -25.29
C GLN A 94 2.20 1.53 -24.78
N TYR A 95 1.92 2.45 -23.87
CA TYR A 95 0.57 2.74 -23.42
C TYR A 95 -0.30 3.23 -24.58
N ILE A 96 -1.53 2.74 -24.64
CA ILE A 96 -2.54 3.21 -25.59
C ILE A 96 -3.34 4.32 -24.92
N VAL A 97 -3.44 5.46 -25.59
CA VAL A 97 -4.23 6.61 -25.13
C VAL A 97 -5.53 6.73 -25.93
N ASP A 98 -6.55 7.21 -25.27
CA ASP A 98 -7.78 7.55 -25.93
C ASP A 98 -7.58 8.78 -26.84
N PRO A 99 -7.95 8.72 -28.14
CA PRO A 99 -7.64 9.76 -29.12
C PRO A 99 -8.45 11.05 -28.94
N GLU A 100 -9.51 11.03 -28.12
CA GLU A 100 -10.35 12.20 -27.87
C GLU A 100 -9.95 12.90 -26.56
N SER A 101 -9.69 12.10 -25.51
CA SER A 101 -9.42 12.62 -24.17
C SER A 101 -7.94 12.69 -23.81
N GLY A 102 -7.05 11.94 -24.49
CA GLY A 102 -5.62 11.87 -24.20
C GLY A 102 -5.24 11.05 -22.98
N TYR A 103 -6.18 10.48 -22.24
CA TYR A 103 -5.92 9.60 -21.10
C TYR A 103 -5.56 8.18 -21.54
N HIS A 104 -4.87 7.42 -20.68
CA HIS A 104 -4.65 6.00 -20.92
C HIS A 104 -5.97 5.26 -21.03
N GLN A 105 -6.13 4.43 -22.06
CA GLN A 105 -7.22 3.49 -22.14
C GLN A 105 -7.00 2.38 -21.09
N ILE A 106 -8.04 2.11 -20.31
CA ILE A 106 -8.04 1.03 -19.32
C ILE A 106 -8.71 -0.21 -19.92
N ASN A 107 -8.24 -1.39 -19.56
CA ASN A 107 -8.64 -2.66 -20.16
C ASN A 107 -9.99 -3.23 -19.69
N PHE A 108 -10.84 -2.45 -19.02
CA PHE A 108 -12.10 -2.98 -18.47
C PHE A 108 -13.12 -3.40 -19.55
N ASP A 109 -13.02 -2.87 -20.77
CA ASP A 109 -13.82 -3.25 -21.94
C ASP A 109 -12.95 -3.90 -23.03
N GLU A 110 -12.04 -4.81 -22.64
CA GLU A 110 -11.18 -5.48 -23.59
C GLU A 110 -11.82 -6.78 -24.09
N TYR A 111 -11.84 -6.95 -25.41
CA TYR A 111 -12.39 -8.11 -26.10
C TYR A 111 -11.34 -8.75 -27.00
N ASP A 112 -11.38 -10.08 -27.12
CA ASP A 112 -10.57 -10.83 -28.07
C ASP A 112 -11.08 -10.64 -29.52
N ALA A 113 -10.37 -11.26 -30.49
CA ALA A 113 -10.74 -11.19 -31.91
C ALA A 113 -12.11 -11.82 -32.23
N GLU A 114 -12.56 -12.71 -31.37
CA GLU A 114 -13.85 -13.41 -31.46
C GLU A 114 -14.98 -12.64 -30.77
N GLY A 115 -14.69 -11.52 -30.12
CA GLY A 115 -15.65 -10.66 -29.43
C GLY A 115 -16.02 -11.13 -28.01
N ASN A 116 -15.23 -12.04 -27.40
CA ASN A 116 -15.43 -12.41 -26.01
C ASN A 116 -14.62 -11.48 -25.11
N PRO A 117 -15.09 -11.17 -23.88
CA PRO A 117 -14.29 -10.45 -22.91
C PRO A 117 -12.97 -11.20 -22.63
N VAL A 118 -11.85 -10.49 -22.66
CA VAL A 118 -10.54 -11.07 -22.33
C VAL A 118 -10.54 -11.46 -20.85
N ASP A 119 -10.05 -12.66 -20.54
CA ASP A 119 -9.90 -13.18 -19.18
C ASP A 119 -8.43 -13.39 -18.84
N TYR A 120 -7.91 -12.60 -17.91
CA TYR A 120 -6.55 -12.74 -17.39
C TYR A 120 -6.43 -13.74 -16.22
N GLY A 121 -7.41 -14.67 -16.11
CA GLY A 121 -7.44 -15.72 -15.10
C GLY A 121 -8.23 -15.39 -13.84
N TYR A 122 -9.06 -14.35 -13.92
CA TYR A 122 -9.90 -13.88 -12.81
C TYR A 122 -11.38 -13.71 -13.20
N GLY A 123 -11.78 -14.29 -14.35
CA GLY A 123 -13.15 -14.22 -14.86
C GLY A 123 -13.52 -12.91 -15.52
N ASP A 124 -12.57 -11.99 -15.67
CA ASP A 124 -12.71 -10.73 -16.37
C ASP A 124 -11.33 -10.14 -16.78
N THR A 125 -11.33 -8.88 -17.24
CA THR A 125 -10.13 -8.19 -17.73
C THR A 125 -9.20 -7.68 -16.62
N ARG A 126 -9.49 -7.91 -15.33
CA ARG A 126 -8.58 -7.52 -14.23
C ARG A 126 -7.34 -8.39 -14.22
N GLN A 127 -6.22 -7.75 -13.86
CA GLN A 127 -4.93 -8.42 -13.77
C GLN A 127 -4.41 -8.35 -12.34
N LYS A 128 -3.60 -9.33 -11.97
CA LYS A 128 -2.93 -9.35 -10.67
C LYS A 128 -1.84 -8.30 -10.60
N VAL A 129 -1.95 -7.40 -9.63
CA VAL A 129 -0.97 -6.33 -9.37
C VAL A 129 -0.23 -6.49 -8.04
N GLY A 130 -0.72 -7.35 -7.16
CA GLY A 130 -0.11 -7.57 -5.86
C GLY A 130 -0.69 -8.75 -5.10
N ASN A 131 -0.26 -8.91 -3.85
CA ASN A 131 -0.83 -9.86 -2.92
C ASN A 131 -0.80 -9.30 -1.50
N ALA A 132 -1.91 -9.41 -0.78
CA ALA A 132 -2.10 -8.88 0.57
C ALA A 132 -1.21 -9.54 1.64
N MET A 133 -0.73 -10.77 1.38
CA MET A 133 -0.02 -11.56 2.37
C MET A 133 1.47 -11.24 2.40
N PRO A 134 2.07 -10.92 3.57
CA PRO A 134 3.50 -10.77 3.69
C PRO A 134 4.21 -12.12 3.44
N LYS A 135 5.43 -12.05 2.90
CA LYS A 135 6.26 -13.23 2.62
C LYS A 135 7.01 -13.70 3.86
N VAL A 136 7.47 -12.77 4.68
CA VAL A 136 8.22 -13.01 5.91
C VAL A 136 7.77 -12.02 6.97
N VAL A 137 7.53 -12.50 8.17
CA VAL A 137 7.29 -11.66 9.35
C VAL A 137 8.18 -12.13 10.49
N GLY A 138 8.59 -11.20 11.34
CA GLY A 138 9.40 -11.57 12.50
C GLY A 138 9.83 -10.39 13.34
N GLY A 139 10.72 -10.69 14.28
CA GLY A 139 11.26 -9.68 15.17
C GLY A 139 12.64 -10.07 15.71
N PHE A 140 13.35 -9.06 16.13
CA PHE A 140 14.64 -9.15 16.80
C PHE A 140 14.61 -8.31 18.06
N GLY A 141 15.12 -8.84 19.16
CA GLY A 141 15.24 -8.11 20.42
C GLY A 141 16.59 -8.34 21.06
N SER A 142 17.02 -7.38 21.83
CA SER A 142 18.26 -7.40 22.59
C SER A 142 18.04 -6.86 23.99
N ASN A 143 18.55 -7.57 24.98
CA ASN A 143 18.63 -7.11 26.36
C ASN A 143 20.09 -7.07 26.77
N LEU A 144 20.60 -5.89 27.09
CA LEU A 144 21.95 -5.65 27.59
C LEU A 144 21.88 -5.11 29.01
N GLU A 145 22.45 -5.82 29.95
CA GLU A 145 22.61 -5.38 31.33
C GLU A 145 24.13 -5.17 31.63
N VAL A 146 24.45 -3.97 32.11
CA VAL A 146 25.81 -3.62 32.53
C VAL A 146 25.74 -3.07 33.95
N LYS A 147 26.20 -3.88 34.95
CA LYS A 147 25.99 -3.61 36.37
C LYS A 147 24.50 -3.40 36.67
N ASP A 148 24.15 -2.19 37.09
CA ASP A 148 22.79 -1.83 37.47
C ASP A 148 21.98 -1.18 36.27
N PHE A 149 22.66 -0.89 35.16
CA PHE A 149 22.01 -0.34 33.98
C PHE A 149 21.53 -1.44 33.05
N PHE A 150 20.39 -1.20 32.38
CA PHE A 150 19.91 -2.07 31.33
C PHE A 150 19.36 -1.29 30.13
N ILE A 151 19.49 -1.90 28.98
CA ILE A 151 18.87 -1.48 27.71
C ILE A 151 18.18 -2.69 27.11
N ASP A 152 16.88 -2.60 26.89
CA ASP A 152 16.10 -3.60 26.16
C ASP A 152 15.46 -2.92 24.94
N PHE A 153 15.55 -3.57 23.77
CA PHE A 153 14.85 -3.08 22.58
C PHE A 153 14.28 -4.22 21.74
N VAL A 154 13.27 -3.88 20.97
CA VAL A 154 12.62 -4.77 20.01
C VAL A 154 12.50 -4.07 18.65
N ILE A 155 12.85 -4.79 17.60
CA ILE A 155 12.66 -4.42 16.20
C ILE A 155 11.74 -5.46 15.59
N ASP A 156 10.67 -4.99 14.93
CA ASP A 156 9.76 -5.84 14.14
C ASP A 156 9.99 -5.60 12.66
N TYR A 157 9.72 -6.63 11.87
CA TYR A 157 9.74 -6.51 10.42
C TYR A 157 8.63 -7.31 9.76
N SER A 158 8.14 -6.76 8.65
CA SER A 158 7.26 -7.42 7.70
C SER A 158 7.82 -7.21 6.30
N ILE A 159 8.08 -8.28 5.58
CA ILE A 159 8.72 -8.24 4.26
C ILE A 159 7.76 -8.80 3.22
N GLY A 160 7.52 -8.03 2.18
CA GLY A 160 6.53 -8.35 1.14
C GLY A 160 5.12 -8.07 1.63
N GLY A 161 4.15 -8.51 0.83
CA GLY A 161 2.78 -8.06 0.93
C GLY A 161 2.60 -6.71 0.24
N ASP A 162 1.37 -6.46 -0.17
CA ASP A 162 0.97 -5.23 -0.83
C ASP A 162 -0.26 -4.67 -0.14
N VAL A 163 -0.43 -3.35 -0.21
CA VAL A 163 -1.62 -2.66 0.31
C VAL A 163 -2.28 -1.86 -0.81
N VAL A 164 -3.59 -1.77 -0.75
CA VAL A 164 -4.39 -0.86 -1.58
C VAL A 164 -4.64 0.42 -0.79
N SER A 165 -4.06 1.51 -1.25
CA SER A 165 -4.17 2.83 -0.61
C SER A 165 -5.34 3.62 -1.19
N LEU A 166 -6.57 3.32 -0.77
CA LEU A 166 -7.76 4.07 -1.21
C LEU A 166 -7.68 5.54 -0.79
N ALA A 167 -7.33 5.80 0.47
CA ALA A 167 -7.14 7.18 0.93
C ALA A 167 -6.08 7.91 0.14
N GLY A 168 -4.95 7.23 -0.19
CA GLY A 168 -3.89 7.78 -1.02
C GLY A 168 -4.35 8.10 -2.44
N GLN A 169 -5.16 7.23 -3.04
CA GLN A 169 -5.74 7.42 -4.35
C GLN A 169 -6.55 8.74 -4.40
N TYR A 170 -7.50 8.90 -3.48
CA TYR A 170 -8.31 10.11 -3.40
C TYR A 170 -7.50 11.37 -3.04
N MET A 171 -6.54 11.27 -2.13
CA MET A 171 -5.67 12.40 -1.76
C MET A 171 -4.77 12.81 -2.91
N LYS A 172 -4.26 11.87 -3.72
CA LYS A 172 -3.50 12.15 -4.94
C LYS A 172 -4.37 12.90 -5.95
N GLY A 173 -5.57 12.42 -6.22
CA GLY A 173 -6.53 13.10 -7.09
C GLY A 173 -6.92 14.51 -6.62
N ALA A 174 -6.97 14.72 -5.30
CA ALA A 174 -7.21 16.02 -4.70
C ALA A 174 -5.97 16.94 -4.64
N GLY A 175 -4.81 16.48 -5.11
CA GLY A 175 -3.58 17.27 -5.11
C GLY A 175 -2.94 17.47 -3.74
N MET A 176 -3.10 16.51 -2.81
CA MET A 176 -2.63 16.63 -1.42
C MET A 176 -1.25 16.04 -1.17
N PHE A 177 -0.60 15.44 -2.16
CA PHE A 177 0.76 14.91 -2.07
C PHE A 177 1.77 15.79 -2.82
N GLU A 178 3.02 15.78 -2.37
CA GLU A 178 4.12 16.51 -2.99
C GLU A 178 4.30 16.12 -4.47
N GLU A 179 4.13 14.85 -4.82
CA GLU A 179 4.20 14.36 -6.20
C GLU A 179 3.18 15.03 -7.13
N THR A 180 2.08 15.57 -6.60
CA THR A 180 1.07 16.27 -7.39
C THR A 180 1.41 17.73 -7.70
N LEU A 181 2.58 18.19 -7.29
CA LEU A 181 3.17 19.46 -7.75
C LEU A 181 3.72 19.33 -9.18
N GLU A 182 4.03 18.12 -9.62
CA GLU A 182 4.47 17.84 -10.98
C GLU A 182 3.46 18.39 -12.00
N TYR A 183 3.93 19.05 -13.03
CA TYR A 183 3.19 19.75 -14.09
C TYR A 183 2.33 20.96 -13.65
N ARG A 184 2.33 21.36 -12.40
CA ARG A 184 1.47 22.47 -11.93
C ARG A 184 1.91 23.86 -12.40
N ASP A 185 3.17 24.00 -12.80
CA ASP A 185 3.76 25.21 -13.33
C ASP A 185 5.01 24.87 -14.15
N GLU A 186 5.58 25.88 -14.78
CA GLU A 186 6.79 25.74 -15.61
C GLU A 186 7.99 25.19 -14.82
N GLU A 187 8.17 25.58 -13.56
CA GLU A 187 9.27 25.12 -12.70
C GLU A 187 9.16 23.62 -12.39
N ASN A 188 7.93 23.11 -12.34
CA ASN A 188 7.61 21.70 -12.08
C ASN A 188 7.32 20.91 -13.37
N GLY A 189 7.74 21.40 -14.54
CA GLY A 189 7.65 20.71 -15.82
C GLY A 189 6.32 20.87 -16.56
N GLY A 190 5.47 21.81 -16.12
CA GLY A 190 4.23 22.16 -16.82
C GLY A 190 4.48 22.78 -18.18
N LEU A 191 3.73 22.34 -19.20
CA LEU A 191 3.77 22.89 -20.56
C LEU A 191 2.94 24.15 -20.66
N ALA A 192 3.48 25.15 -21.36
CA ALA A 192 2.75 26.37 -21.69
C ALA A 192 1.76 26.12 -22.81
N TYR A 193 0.49 26.44 -22.60
CA TYR A 193 -0.57 26.27 -23.60
C TYR A 193 -1.64 27.36 -23.52
N TYR A 194 -2.41 27.52 -24.59
CA TYR A 194 -3.64 28.30 -24.62
C TYR A 194 -4.81 27.42 -25.10
N THR A 195 -6.02 27.85 -24.82
CA THR A 195 -7.25 27.21 -25.32
C THR A 195 -7.92 28.14 -26.31
N ASP A 196 -8.20 27.64 -27.51
CA ASP A 196 -8.89 28.41 -28.55
C ASP A 196 -10.40 28.50 -28.29
N GLY A 197 -11.11 29.20 -29.22
CA GLY A 197 -12.54 29.43 -29.13
C GLY A 197 -13.43 28.17 -29.21
N ASP A 198 -12.87 27.05 -29.71
CA ASP A 198 -13.53 25.75 -29.82
C ASP A 198 -13.21 24.84 -28.63
N GLY A 199 -12.37 25.30 -27.69
CA GLY A 199 -11.97 24.56 -26.52
C GLY A 199 -10.76 23.65 -26.73
N THR A 200 -10.09 23.71 -27.89
CA THR A 200 -8.90 22.94 -28.20
C THR A 200 -7.67 23.61 -27.59
N ARG A 201 -6.79 22.80 -26.99
CA ARG A 201 -5.54 23.28 -26.39
C ARG A 201 -4.39 23.18 -27.38
N HIS A 202 -3.59 24.22 -27.44
CA HIS A 202 -2.42 24.35 -28.31
C HIS A 202 -1.21 24.76 -27.49
N LEU A 203 -0.03 24.20 -27.80
CA LEU A 203 1.23 24.64 -27.19
C LEU A 203 1.48 26.12 -27.52
N ALA A 204 1.94 26.86 -26.53
CA ALA A 204 2.21 28.28 -26.68
C ALA A 204 3.53 28.62 -27.38
N ASP A 205 4.47 27.67 -27.44
CA ASP A 205 5.79 27.79 -28.10
C ASP A 205 6.53 29.09 -27.76
N GLY A 206 6.46 29.51 -26.48
CA GLY A 206 7.07 30.74 -25.99
C GLY A 206 6.29 32.03 -26.24
N ALA A 207 5.09 31.96 -26.81
CA ALA A 207 4.22 33.12 -26.97
C ALA A 207 3.66 33.60 -25.61
N SER A 208 3.48 34.90 -25.47
CA SER A 208 2.90 35.51 -24.23
C SER A 208 1.36 35.56 -24.27
N ALA A 209 0.74 35.28 -25.42
CA ALA A 209 -0.69 35.16 -25.61
C ALA A 209 -0.95 34.27 -26.84
N GLY A 210 -2.10 33.63 -26.89
CA GLY A 210 -2.57 32.93 -28.09
C GLY A 210 -2.89 33.88 -29.25
N PRO A 211 -3.13 33.34 -30.48
CA PRO A 211 -3.30 34.13 -31.70
C PRO A 211 -4.44 35.18 -31.66
N ALA A 212 -5.50 34.91 -30.92
CA ALA A 212 -6.60 35.83 -30.71
C ALA A 212 -6.55 36.54 -29.34
N GLY A 213 -5.43 36.49 -28.64
CA GLY A 213 -5.21 37.07 -27.32
C GLY A 213 -5.57 36.17 -26.14
N GLU A 214 -5.66 34.88 -26.35
CA GLU A 214 -6.01 33.90 -25.34
C GLU A 214 -4.92 33.86 -24.24
N ARG A 215 -5.35 33.59 -23.02
CA ARG A 215 -4.48 33.46 -21.88
C ARG A 215 -3.58 32.23 -22.00
N ILE A 216 -2.31 32.39 -21.66
CA ILE A 216 -1.37 31.28 -21.50
C ILE A 216 -1.51 30.69 -20.09
N TYR A 217 -1.56 29.37 -20.02
CA TYR A 217 -1.50 28.54 -18.84
C TYR A 217 -0.17 27.77 -18.87
N ASN A 218 0.41 27.47 -17.71
CA ASN A 218 1.70 26.78 -17.59
C ASN A 218 1.60 25.47 -16.82
N ASP A 219 0.41 24.88 -16.76
CA ASP A 219 0.11 23.64 -16.06
C ASP A 219 -0.30 22.51 -17.03
N GLY A 220 0.14 22.61 -18.27
CA GLY A 220 -0.12 21.60 -19.29
C GLY A 220 0.75 20.36 -19.14
N LEU A 221 0.21 19.19 -19.53
CA LEU A 221 0.95 17.97 -19.73
C LEU A 221 0.38 17.17 -20.89
N ILE A 222 1.23 16.31 -21.49
CA ILE A 222 0.81 15.30 -22.46
C ILE A 222 1.20 13.96 -21.86
N ILE A 223 0.22 13.09 -21.62
CA ILE A 223 0.45 11.75 -21.06
C ILE A 223 1.23 10.92 -22.09
N ASP A 224 2.28 10.23 -21.62
CA ASP A 224 3.07 9.33 -22.48
C ASP A 224 2.22 8.18 -23.02
N GLY A 225 2.33 7.94 -24.30
CA GLY A 225 1.60 6.88 -24.98
C GLY A 225 1.33 7.18 -26.47
N VAL A 226 0.68 6.24 -27.14
CA VAL A 226 0.31 6.32 -28.54
C VAL A 226 -1.20 6.16 -28.71
N LYS A 227 -1.75 6.82 -29.71
CA LYS A 227 -3.14 6.61 -30.13
C LYS A 227 -3.28 5.21 -30.77
N PRO A 228 -4.50 4.69 -30.94
CA PRO A 228 -4.72 3.36 -31.56
C PRO A 228 -4.15 3.21 -32.96
N ASP A 229 -3.94 4.30 -33.69
CA ASP A 229 -3.31 4.32 -35.02
C ASP A 229 -1.78 4.32 -34.98
N GLY A 230 -1.18 4.29 -33.75
CA GLY A 230 0.26 4.30 -33.54
C GLY A 230 0.92 5.69 -33.52
N THR A 231 0.14 6.77 -33.72
CA THR A 231 0.67 8.14 -33.60
C THR A 231 0.88 8.52 -32.15
N PRO A 232 1.92 9.30 -31.79
CA PRO A 232 2.13 9.79 -30.44
C PRO A 232 0.93 10.59 -29.92
N ASN A 233 0.70 10.53 -28.61
CA ASN A 233 -0.27 11.41 -27.96
C ASN A 233 0.16 12.88 -28.10
N ASP A 234 -0.76 13.75 -28.47
CA ASP A 234 -0.56 15.20 -28.64
C ASP A 234 -1.61 16.02 -27.87
N ILE A 235 -2.46 15.35 -27.09
CA ILE A 235 -3.55 15.99 -26.37
C ILE A 235 -3.02 16.58 -25.07
N ILE A 236 -3.19 17.88 -24.92
CA ILE A 236 -2.75 18.63 -23.74
C ILE A 236 -3.85 18.57 -22.68
N LEU A 237 -3.50 18.10 -21.48
CA LEU A 237 -4.32 18.13 -20.28
C LEU A 237 -3.79 19.21 -19.34
N SER A 238 -4.65 19.76 -18.46
CA SER A 238 -4.13 20.49 -17.30
C SER A 238 -3.76 19.52 -16.17
N ALA A 239 -2.78 19.86 -15.35
CA ALA A 239 -2.38 19.04 -14.22
C ALA A 239 -3.56 18.77 -13.28
N GLY A 240 -4.42 19.76 -13.05
CA GLY A 240 -5.60 19.59 -12.21
C GLY A 240 -6.57 18.55 -12.73
N GLU A 241 -6.88 18.58 -14.03
CA GLU A 241 -7.74 17.57 -14.68
C GLU A 241 -7.10 16.19 -14.66
N TYR A 242 -5.81 16.11 -14.96
CA TYR A 242 -5.08 14.85 -14.94
C TYR A 242 -5.19 14.15 -13.59
N TYR A 243 -4.80 14.84 -12.51
CA TYR A 243 -4.86 14.23 -11.18
C TYR A 243 -6.29 13.90 -10.75
N MET A 244 -7.24 14.82 -10.97
CA MET A 244 -8.63 14.61 -10.58
C MET A 244 -9.27 13.44 -11.33
N ASN A 245 -9.11 13.36 -12.64
CA ASN A 245 -9.79 12.35 -13.45
C ASN A 245 -9.09 10.98 -13.39
N THR A 246 -7.76 10.95 -13.16
CA THR A 246 -7.00 9.71 -13.07
C THR A 246 -7.09 9.06 -11.68
N PHE A 247 -7.15 9.84 -10.59
CA PHE A 247 -7.00 9.34 -9.22
C PHE A 247 -8.18 9.64 -8.29
N GLN A 248 -9.24 10.32 -8.74
CA GLN A 248 -10.43 10.63 -7.94
C GLN A 248 -11.71 9.98 -8.51
N TRP A 249 -12.85 10.57 -8.25
CA TRP A 249 -14.18 10.06 -8.61
C TRP A 249 -14.36 9.69 -10.08
N GLY A 250 -13.71 10.43 -10.99
CA GLY A 250 -13.68 10.12 -12.40
C GLY A 250 -13.02 8.81 -12.76
N ALA A 251 -12.28 8.26 -11.81
CA ALA A 251 -11.48 7.06 -11.94
C ALA A 251 -12.27 5.75 -11.74
N VAL A 252 -13.53 5.77 -11.35
CA VAL A 252 -14.31 4.54 -11.10
C VAL A 252 -14.95 4.02 -12.39
N PRO A 253 -14.58 2.81 -12.89
CA PRO A 253 -15.13 2.27 -14.14
C PRO A 253 -16.65 2.18 -14.13
N ALA A 254 -17.26 1.84 -12.99
CA ALA A 254 -18.70 1.77 -12.81
C ALA A 254 -19.42 3.11 -13.04
N TRP A 255 -18.68 4.23 -13.05
CA TRP A 255 -19.20 5.58 -13.23
C TRP A 255 -18.80 6.20 -14.58
N GLY A 256 -18.19 5.38 -15.46
CA GLY A 256 -18.10 5.67 -16.89
C GLY A 256 -16.88 6.44 -17.37
N SER A 257 -15.87 6.71 -16.52
CA SER A 257 -14.74 7.51 -16.97
C SER A 257 -13.66 6.72 -17.74
N GLY A 258 -13.54 5.43 -17.51
CA GLY A 258 -12.52 4.60 -18.18
C GLY A 258 -11.06 5.03 -17.99
N MET A 259 -10.79 5.94 -17.05
CA MET A 259 -9.48 6.59 -16.88
C MET A 259 -8.75 6.16 -15.60
N SER A 260 -9.29 5.16 -14.90
CA SER A 260 -8.85 4.80 -13.54
C SER A 260 -7.48 4.12 -13.51
N ARG A 261 -6.56 4.64 -12.71
CA ARG A 261 -5.23 4.09 -12.43
C ARG A 261 -5.18 3.47 -11.03
N TYR A 262 -6.05 2.48 -10.75
CA TYR A 262 -6.03 1.76 -9.48
C TYR A 262 -4.81 0.87 -9.30
N ASP A 263 -4.09 0.56 -10.37
CA ASP A 263 -2.76 -0.05 -10.29
C ASP A 263 -1.77 0.83 -9.50
N ASP A 264 -1.88 2.17 -9.61
CA ASP A 264 -1.10 3.14 -8.85
C ASP A 264 -1.45 3.17 -7.34
N ALA A 265 -2.66 2.75 -6.97
CA ALA A 265 -3.07 2.64 -5.57
C ALA A 265 -2.46 1.44 -4.83
N VAL A 266 -1.82 0.51 -5.56
CA VAL A 266 -1.25 -0.71 -4.97
C VAL A 266 0.23 -0.53 -4.68
N HIS A 267 0.58 -0.55 -3.41
CA HIS A 267 1.95 -0.29 -2.94
C HIS A 267 2.54 -1.49 -2.23
N LYS A 268 3.85 -1.69 -2.39
CA LYS A 268 4.62 -2.65 -1.57
C LYS A 268 4.60 -2.22 -0.11
N ASN A 269 4.36 -3.19 0.80
CA ASN A 269 4.26 -2.93 2.25
C ASN A 269 5.36 -3.67 3.05
N THR A 270 6.61 -3.44 2.69
CA THR A 270 7.76 -3.91 3.46
C THR A 270 8.17 -2.85 4.47
N TYR A 271 8.34 -3.25 5.74
CA TYR A 271 8.86 -2.35 6.76
C TYR A 271 9.73 -3.06 7.80
N VAL A 272 10.59 -2.26 8.44
CA VAL A 272 11.37 -2.60 9.64
C VAL A 272 11.13 -1.47 10.64
N LYS A 273 10.59 -1.80 11.81
CA LYS A 273 10.16 -0.82 12.82
C LYS A 273 10.90 -1.02 14.12
N PHE A 274 11.44 0.07 14.65
CA PHE A 274 11.93 0.10 16.02
C PHE A 274 10.74 0.15 16.97
N ARG A 275 10.34 -1.03 17.46
CA ARG A 275 9.07 -1.24 18.15
C ARG A 275 9.09 -0.72 19.57
N GLU A 276 10.10 -1.13 20.33
CA GLU A 276 10.20 -0.83 21.75
C GLU A 276 11.64 -0.49 22.13
N LEU A 277 11.78 0.38 23.11
CA LEU A 277 13.01 0.70 23.79
C LEU A 277 12.72 0.89 25.28
N SER A 278 13.54 0.29 26.12
CA SER A 278 13.55 0.51 27.57
C SER A 278 14.98 0.71 28.03
N ILE A 279 15.27 1.86 28.59
CA ILE A 279 16.56 2.18 29.19
C ILE A 279 16.33 2.45 30.65
N GLY A 280 17.01 1.75 31.53
CA GLY A 280 16.73 1.89 32.94
C GLY A 280 17.87 1.50 33.86
N TYR A 281 17.56 1.58 35.12
CA TYR A 281 18.51 1.39 36.23
C TYR A 281 17.84 0.60 37.35
N ASN A 282 18.53 -0.41 37.86
CA ASN A 282 18.16 -1.15 39.06
C ASN A 282 18.72 -0.40 40.29
N LEU A 283 17.90 0.07 41.19
CA LEU A 283 18.36 0.78 42.36
C LEU A 283 19.20 -0.15 43.24
N PRO A 284 20.27 0.35 43.88
CA PRO A 284 21.05 -0.45 44.81
C PRO A 284 20.18 -1.02 45.94
N GLN A 285 20.55 -2.24 46.41
CA GLN A 285 19.78 -2.93 47.45
C GLN A 285 19.59 -2.07 48.73
N SER A 286 20.60 -1.28 49.10
CA SER A 286 20.53 -0.38 50.26
C SER A 286 19.42 0.68 50.14
N MET A 287 19.01 1.05 48.92
CA MET A 287 17.85 1.94 48.69
C MET A 287 16.52 1.18 48.70
N ALA A 288 16.48 -0.01 48.11
CA ALA A 288 15.31 -0.86 48.13
C ALA A 288 14.94 -1.26 49.57
N ASP A 289 15.91 -1.63 50.41
CA ASP A 289 15.73 -1.98 51.82
C ASP A 289 15.12 -0.83 52.63
N LYS A 290 15.55 0.40 52.40
CA LYS A 290 14.97 1.61 53.06
C LYS A 290 13.49 1.77 52.75
N LEU A 291 13.08 1.37 51.56
CA LEU A 291 11.69 1.46 51.08
C LEU A 291 10.91 0.16 51.35
N LYS A 292 11.52 -0.80 52.05
CA LYS A 292 10.97 -2.14 52.38
C LYS A 292 10.59 -2.94 51.12
N CYS A 293 11.38 -2.78 50.06
CA CYS A 293 11.20 -3.48 48.81
C CYS A 293 12.36 -4.49 48.63
N ASN A 294 12.10 -5.61 47.96
CA ASN A 294 13.13 -6.55 47.55
C ASN A 294 13.97 -6.01 46.39
N SER A 295 13.35 -5.25 45.48
CA SER A 295 14.05 -4.59 44.39
C SER A 295 13.24 -3.41 43.87
N ILE A 296 13.92 -2.42 43.30
CA ILE A 296 13.30 -1.30 42.62
C ILE A 296 14.00 -1.08 41.28
N ARG A 297 13.25 -1.07 40.20
CA ARG A 297 13.71 -0.80 38.84
C ARG A 297 13.01 0.46 38.29
N VAL A 298 13.76 1.40 37.74
CA VAL A 298 13.26 2.59 37.07
C VAL A 298 13.65 2.56 35.59
N ALA A 299 12.77 2.96 34.70
CA ALA A 299 13.05 2.96 33.28
C ALA A 299 12.34 4.08 32.52
N LEU A 300 13.00 4.61 31.51
CA LEU A 300 12.39 5.35 30.42
C LEU A 300 12.01 4.34 29.34
N THR A 301 10.76 4.36 28.90
CA THR A 301 10.22 3.42 27.92
C THR A 301 9.69 4.17 26.71
N GLY A 302 9.83 3.57 25.55
CA GLY A 302 9.24 4.07 24.32
C GLY A 302 8.65 2.94 23.51
N SER A 303 7.51 3.18 22.86
CA SER A 303 6.89 2.22 21.93
C SER A 303 6.49 2.88 20.62
N ASN A 304 6.47 2.10 19.54
CA ASN A 304 6.20 2.55 18.17
C ASN A 304 7.09 3.73 17.75
N LEU A 305 8.42 3.64 18.02
CA LEU A 305 9.29 4.82 18.01
C LEU A 305 9.50 5.38 16.61
N PHE A 306 9.93 4.57 15.65
CA PHE A 306 10.13 4.98 14.27
C PHE A 306 10.34 3.77 13.35
N TYR A 307 10.18 4.01 12.04
CA TYR A 307 10.55 3.05 11.02
C TYR A 307 12.02 3.21 10.64
N LEU A 308 12.78 2.11 10.73
CA LEU A 308 14.14 2.03 10.19
C LEU A 308 14.12 1.95 8.67
N TYR A 309 13.10 1.28 8.14
CA TYR A 309 12.85 1.15 6.70
C TYR A 309 11.36 0.98 6.43
N ARG A 310 10.86 1.55 5.35
CA ARG A 310 9.52 1.27 4.82
C ARG A 310 9.44 1.60 3.33
N THR A 311 8.70 0.79 2.58
CA THR A 311 8.38 1.02 1.17
C THR A 311 7.15 1.89 1.01
N PHE A 312 6.10 1.62 1.78
CA PHE A 312 4.88 2.42 1.80
C PHE A 312 5.08 3.69 2.64
N LYS A 313 5.03 4.86 1.98
CA LYS A 313 5.37 6.15 2.59
C LYS A 313 4.17 7.07 2.81
N GLN A 314 3.06 6.86 2.08
CA GLN A 314 1.89 7.72 2.15
C GLN A 314 1.26 7.73 3.55
N PHE A 315 1.16 6.56 4.19
CA PHE A 315 0.62 6.40 5.53
C PHE A 315 1.50 5.47 6.38
N ASP A 316 1.07 5.22 7.61
CA ASP A 316 1.69 4.20 8.46
C ASP A 316 1.45 2.81 7.84
N PRO A 317 2.49 2.00 7.57
CA PRO A 317 2.38 0.65 7.01
C PRO A 317 1.47 -0.31 7.80
N GLU A 318 1.22 -0.05 9.06
CA GLU A 318 0.35 -0.84 9.94
C GLU A 318 -1.08 -0.28 10.02
N THR A 319 -1.36 0.84 9.35
CA THR A 319 -2.72 1.42 9.29
C THR A 319 -3.60 0.57 8.38
N ASN A 320 -4.75 0.15 8.89
CA ASN A 320 -5.72 -0.67 8.17
C ASN A 320 -7.16 -0.39 8.66
N ILE A 321 -8.16 -0.89 7.92
CA ILE A 321 -9.57 -0.64 8.21
C ILE A 321 -10.20 -1.64 9.20
N GLY A 322 -9.43 -2.61 9.70
CA GLY A 322 -9.98 -3.58 10.65
C GLY A 322 -9.04 -4.73 10.96
N SER A 323 -9.51 -5.66 11.79
CA SER A 323 -8.71 -6.75 12.35
C SER A 323 -8.62 -7.99 11.45
N SER A 324 -9.41 -8.09 10.37
CA SER A 324 -9.30 -9.22 9.46
C SER A 324 -8.03 -9.10 8.59
N TRP A 325 -7.48 -10.24 8.18
CA TRP A 325 -6.29 -10.26 7.34
C TRP A 325 -6.46 -9.51 6.00
N VAL A 326 -7.67 -9.51 5.44
CA VAL A 326 -8.01 -8.74 4.23
C VAL A 326 -7.95 -7.25 4.50
N ASN A 327 -8.53 -6.82 5.61
CA ASN A 327 -8.59 -5.41 5.97
C ASN A 327 -7.20 -4.84 6.29
N GLN A 328 -6.23 -5.68 6.64
CA GLN A 328 -4.83 -5.27 6.82
C GLN A 328 -4.15 -4.84 5.53
N ALA A 329 -4.69 -5.23 4.38
CA ALA A 329 -4.20 -4.81 3.07
C ALA A 329 -4.93 -3.59 2.49
N ILE A 330 -5.82 -2.93 3.25
CA ILE A 330 -6.61 -1.79 2.77
C ILE A 330 -6.37 -0.58 3.66
N VAL A 331 -5.87 0.50 3.06
CA VAL A 331 -5.65 1.79 3.73
C VAL A 331 -6.74 2.77 3.28
N SER A 332 -7.67 3.08 4.17
CA SER A 332 -8.84 3.93 3.88
C SER A 332 -9.03 5.06 4.91
N GLY A 333 -7.91 5.70 5.34
CA GLY A 333 -7.95 6.85 6.23
C GLY A 333 -8.08 6.53 7.72
N SER A 334 -7.67 5.33 8.15
CA SER A 334 -7.61 4.96 9.58
C SER A 334 -6.50 5.73 10.31
N THR A 335 -6.64 5.86 11.62
CA THR A 335 -5.65 6.54 12.47
C THR A 335 -4.35 5.75 12.54
N SER A 336 -3.23 6.41 12.30
CA SER A 336 -1.90 5.82 12.45
C SER A 336 -1.61 5.43 13.90
N ALA A 337 -0.73 4.43 14.08
CA ALA A 337 -0.25 4.04 15.39
C ALA A 337 0.47 5.22 16.09
N THR A 338 0.18 5.43 17.36
CA THR A 338 0.79 6.51 18.15
C THR A 338 2.16 6.09 18.69
N ARG A 339 3.10 7.00 18.68
CA ARG A 339 4.35 6.89 19.45
C ARG A 339 4.05 7.18 20.91
N SER A 340 4.55 6.33 21.81
CA SER A 340 4.40 6.54 23.24
C SER A 340 5.77 6.62 23.90
N ILE A 341 5.94 7.57 24.82
CA ILE A 341 7.12 7.71 25.69
C ILE A 341 6.61 7.75 27.11
N GLY A 342 7.17 6.94 27.98
CA GLY A 342 6.74 6.79 29.34
C GLY A 342 7.89 6.59 30.33
N PHE A 343 7.56 6.76 31.59
CA PHE A 343 8.45 6.42 32.70
C PHE A 343 7.81 5.28 33.50
N SER A 344 8.63 4.26 33.81
CA SER A 344 8.18 3.08 34.55
C SER A 344 8.94 2.96 35.86
N VAL A 345 8.23 2.68 36.94
CA VAL A 345 8.80 2.27 38.23
C VAL A 345 8.19 0.93 38.61
N ARG A 346 9.05 -0.06 38.81
CA ARG A 346 8.62 -1.39 39.28
C ARG A 346 9.28 -1.66 40.63
N ALA A 347 8.47 -1.84 41.65
CA ALA A 347 8.92 -2.26 43.00
C ALA A 347 8.41 -3.68 43.27
N SER A 348 9.29 -4.53 43.84
CA SER A 348 8.96 -5.88 44.33
C SER A 348 9.08 -5.85 45.85
N PHE A 349 8.07 -6.40 46.55
CA PHE A 349 7.99 -6.45 48.02
C PHE A 349 8.19 -7.87 48.53
#